data_ae7282ae8047a22ea9ca7ee59a28112e
#
_entry.id   ae7282ae8047a22ea9ca7ee59a28112e
#
_cell.length_a   1.000
_cell.length_b   1.000
_cell.length_c   1.000
_cell.angle_alpha   90.00
_cell.angle_beta   90.00
_cell.angle_gamma   90.00
#
_symmetry.space_group_name_H-M   'P 1'
#
loop_
_entity.id
_entity.type
_entity.pdbx_description
1 polymer ?
#
loop_
_entity_poly.entity_id
_entity_poly.type
_entity_poly.pdbx_seq_one_letter_code
_entity_poly.pdbx_strand_id
1 'polypeptide(L)'
;MVFLVFASAFLSACNTSKDSNDDTTLFALLLAQSASAPCSTRCHIFLSANTPRGFIGAGGIVGADAVCNGDLNKVSGKTYKAMVSIPGVREALGNPTGTMTYTDWVLKANTFYSNSTDTSNTTGSTTTSNRIFRDSNTTMQINFAIGTNGTRFWTGMTITGGNLASDVNCSNWTSSNVGVSGVTGVVGASTTTLVETTTDTCNIAKKIVCVEQ
;
A
#
# COMPACT_ATOMS: atom_id res chain seq x y z
N MET A 1 -31.15 -28.71 -6.25
CA MET A 1 -30.72 -27.88 -7.39
C MET A 1 -31.81 -26.86 -7.63
N VAL A 2 -31.70 -25.68 -7.05
CA VAL A 2 -32.67 -24.58 -7.15
C VAL A 2 -31.95 -23.40 -7.76
N PHE A 3 -32.30 -23.06 -9.00
CA PHE A 3 -31.83 -21.87 -9.68
C PHE A 3 -32.65 -20.69 -9.21
N LEU A 4 -32.04 -19.74 -8.51
CA LEU A 4 -32.62 -18.44 -8.27
C LEU A 4 -32.24 -17.50 -9.44
N VAL A 5 -33.25 -17.23 -10.27
CA VAL A 5 -33.18 -16.25 -11.34
C VAL A 5 -33.46 -14.87 -10.70
N PHE A 6 -32.47 -14.01 -10.64
CA PHE A 6 -32.67 -12.59 -10.32
C PHE A 6 -33.15 -11.88 -11.58
N ALA A 7 -34.42 -11.55 -11.61
CA ALA A 7 -35.01 -10.68 -12.60
C ALA A 7 -34.63 -9.22 -12.28
N SER A 8 -33.75 -8.62 -13.08
CA SER A 8 -33.50 -7.18 -13.09
C SER A 8 -34.68 -6.47 -13.78
N ALA A 9 -35.52 -5.84 -12.99
CA ALA A 9 -36.55 -4.93 -13.48
C ALA A 9 -35.89 -3.64 -13.98
N PHE A 10 -35.76 -3.49 -15.29
CA PHE A 10 -35.52 -2.21 -15.94
C PHE A 10 -36.82 -1.40 -15.90
N LEU A 11 -36.92 -0.46 -14.99
CA LEU A 11 -37.94 0.57 -15.04
C LEU A 11 -37.53 1.60 -16.11
N SER A 12 -38.15 1.45 -17.26
CA SER A 12 -38.12 2.44 -18.32
C SER A 12 -39.10 3.56 -17.91
N ALA A 13 -38.61 4.59 -17.29
CA ALA A 13 -39.35 5.82 -17.07
C ALA A 13 -38.93 6.84 -18.13
N CYS A 14 -39.55 6.78 -19.30
CA CYS A 14 -39.65 7.95 -20.18
C CYS A 14 -40.64 8.91 -19.58
N ASN A 15 -40.17 9.99 -18.97
CA ASN A 15 -40.98 11.16 -18.73
C ASN A 15 -40.26 12.39 -19.29
N THR A 16 -40.80 12.91 -20.39
CA THR A 16 -40.40 14.14 -21.01
C THR A 16 -40.90 15.30 -20.21
N SER A 17 -40.11 15.90 -19.36
CA SER A 17 -40.28 17.27 -18.92
C SER A 17 -38.92 17.95 -18.87
N LYS A 18 -38.84 19.04 -19.59
CA LYS A 18 -37.74 19.98 -19.72
C LYS A 18 -37.46 20.62 -18.36
N ASP A 19 -36.42 20.15 -17.66
CA ASP A 19 -35.65 20.98 -16.74
C ASP A 19 -34.21 20.43 -16.65
N SER A 20 -33.31 21.21 -17.21
CA SER A 20 -31.96 20.76 -17.60
C SER A 20 -30.89 20.93 -16.54
N ASN A 21 -31.21 20.87 -15.23
CA ASN A 21 -30.23 21.09 -14.17
C ASN A 21 -30.20 20.03 -13.07
N ASP A 22 -31.11 19.05 -13.00
CA ASP A 22 -31.13 18.09 -11.89
C ASP A 22 -30.42 16.76 -12.17
N ASP A 23 -30.28 16.35 -13.44
CA ASP A 23 -29.66 15.06 -13.79
C ASP A 23 -28.14 15.02 -13.56
N THR A 24 -27.46 16.14 -13.70
CA THR A 24 -26.01 16.23 -13.46
C THR A 24 -25.64 16.15 -11.98
N THR A 25 -26.50 16.64 -11.10
CA THR A 25 -26.29 16.57 -9.65
C THR A 25 -26.50 15.16 -9.10
N LEU A 26 -27.50 14.43 -9.65
CA LEU A 26 -27.74 13.04 -9.21
C LEU A 26 -26.64 12.10 -9.66
N PHE A 27 -26.09 12.28 -10.86
CA PHE A 27 -24.97 11.47 -11.37
C PHE A 27 -23.67 11.78 -10.62
N ALA A 28 -23.42 13.04 -10.27
CA ALA A 28 -22.28 13.44 -9.46
C ALA A 28 -22.38 12.88 -8.03
N LEU A 29 -23.59 12.81 -7.46
CA LEU A 29 -23.84 12.25 -6.13
C LEU A 29 -23.66 10.73 -6.11
N LEU A 30 -24.07 10.00 -7.16
CA LEU A 30 -23.83 8.56 -7.29
C LEU A 30 -22.36 8.22 -7.48
N LEU A 31 -21.61 9.04 -8.23
CA LEU A 31 -20.15 8.85 -8.40
C LEU A 31 -19.36 9.20 -7.13
N ALA A 32 -19.85 10.14 -6.32
CA ALA A 32 -19.25 10.48 -5.04
C ALA A 32 -19.44 9.39 -3.97
N GLN A 33 -20.47 8.56 -4.08
CA GLN A 33 -20.75 7.48 -3.12
C GLN A 33 -19.86 6.24 -3.31
N SER A 34 -19.12 6.12 -4.43
CA SER A 34 -18.22 4.99 -4.67
C SER A 34 -16.79 5.23 -4.20
N ALA A 35 -16.43 6.43 -3.79
CA ALA A 35 -15.14 6.69 -3.19
C ALA A 35 -15.11 6.14 -1.75
N SER A 36 -14.34 5.09 -1.51
CA SER A 36 -14.11 4.60 -0.15
C SER A 36 -13.58 5.76 0.70
N ALA A 37 -14.20 5.99 1.87
CA ALA A 37 -13.70 7.01 2.78
C ALA A 37 -12.22 6.75 3.09
N PRO A 38 -11.35 7.76 2.98
CA PRO A 38 -9.94 7.58 3.27
C PRO A 38 -9.77 7.13 4.71
N CYS A 39 -8.87 6.21 4.93
CA CYS A 39 -8.49 5.81 6.27
C CYS A 39 -7.93 7.03 7.03
N SER A 40 -8.41 7.30 8.24
CA SER A 40 -8.06 8.52 8.98
C SER A 40 -7.20 8.27 10.22
N THR A 41 -7.69 7.43 11.12
CA THR A 41 -7.03 7.20 12.43
C THR A 41 -6.66 5.73 12.65
N ARG A 42 -7.35 4.82 11.99
CA ARG A 42 -7.12 3.38 12.03
C ARG A 42 -7.14 2.83 10.63
N CYS A 43 -6.01 2.31 10.22
CA CYS A 43 -5.77 1.83 8.87
C CYS A 43 -5.24 0.41 8.89
N HIS A 44 -5.34 -0.27 7.78
CA HIS A 44 -4.79 -1.62 7.65
C HIS A 44 -3.46 -1.60 6.89
N ILE A 45 -2.60 -2.54 7.28
CA ILE A 45 -1.35 -2.85 6.60
C ILE A 45 -1.21 -4.37 6.52
N PHE A 46 -0.80 -4.89 5.37
CA PHE A 46 -0.61 -6.33 5.19
C PHE A 46 0.48 -6.65 4.17
N LEU A 47 0.98 -7.89 4.19
CA LEU A 47 1.78 -8.44 3.11
C LEU A 47 0.90 -9.01 2.02
N SER A 48 1.21 -8.71 0.76
CA SER A 48 0.50 -9.26 -0.38
C SER A 48 0.47 -10.80 -0.36
N ALA A 49 -0.65 -11.39 -0.76
CA ALA A 49 -0.71 -12.82 -1.05
C ALA A 49 0.17 -13.15 -2.26
N ASN A 50 0.12 -12.30 -3.28
CA ASN A 50 0.95 -12.39 -4.47
C ASN A 50 2.43 -12.12 -4.17
N THR A 51 3.30 -12.78 -4.92
CA THR A 51 4.77 -12.65 -4.82
C THR A 51 5.34 -12.17 -6.15
N PRO A 52 5.24 -10.86 -6.49
CA PRO A 52 5.83 -10.34 -7.72
C PRO A 52 7.36 -10.42 -7.67
N ARG A 53 7.98 -10.54 -8.84
CA ARG A 53 9.40 -10.26 -9.01
C ARG A 53 9.64 -8.75 -9.01
N GLY A 54 10.88 -8.31 -9.19
CA GLY A 54 11.20 -6.89 -9.27
C GLY A 54 10.50 -6.11 -10.38
N PHE A 55 9.96 -6.78 -11.40
CA PHE A 55 8.94 -6.23 -12.30
C PHE A 55 7.57 -6.40 -11.64
N ILE A 56 7.08 -5.37 -10.98
CA ILE A 56 5.86 -5.44 -10.18
C ILE A 56 4.64 -5.02 -11.02
N GLY A 57 3.74 -5.96 -11.26
CA GLY A 57 2.52 -5.71 -12.03
C GLY A 57 2.81 -5.20 -13.45
N ALA A 58 2.21 -4.08 -13.84
CA ALA A 58 2.48 -3.40 -15.12
C ALA A 58 3.76 -2.53 -15.09
N GLY A 59 4.55 -2.64 -14.02
CA GLY A 59 5.78 -1.89 -13.77
C GLY A 59 5.58 -0.60 -12.98
N GLY A 60 6.61 -0.26 -12.20
CA GLY A 60 6.65 0.94 -11.39
C GLY A 60 5.63 0.98 -10.26
N ILE A 61 5.38 2.18 -9.76
CA ILE A 61 4.47 2.43 -8.62
C ILE A 61 3.03 2.05 -8.96
N VAL A 62 2.57 2.36 -10.17
CA VAL A 62 1.18 2.07 -10.59
C VAL A 62 0.91 0.56 -10.59
N GLY A 63 1.87 -0.23 -11.10
CA GLY A 63 1.78 -1.69 -11.07
C GLY A 63 1.78 -2.25 -9.65
N ALA A 64 2.62 -1.68 -8.78
CA ALA A 64 2.68 -2.09 -7.38
C ALA A 64 1.38 -1.78 -6.62
N ASP A 65 0.77 -0.61 -6.84
CA ASP A 65 -0.53 -0.24 -6.25
C ASP A 65 -1.65 -1.14 -6.78
N ALA A 66 -1.61 -1.51 -8.06
CA ALA A 66 -2.57 -2.45 -8.65
C ALA A 66 -2.49 -3.84 -8.01
N VAL A 67 -1.27 -4.34 -7.70
CA VAL A 67 -1.09 -5.59 -6.96
C VAL A 67 -1.78 -5.51 -5.59
N CYS A 68 -1.59 -4.42 -4.84
CA CYS A 68 -2.24 -4.23 -3.54
C CYS A 68 -3.76 -4.14 -3.63
N ASN A 69 -4.28 -3.45 -4.65
CA ASN A 69 -5.72 -3.29 -4.83
C ASN A 69 -6.43 -4.54 -5.38
N GLY A 70 -5.70 -5.45 -6.00
CA GLY A 70 -6.19 -6.77 -6.46
C GLY A 70 -5.91 -7.91 -5.48
N ASP A 71 -5.29 -7.65 -4.31
CA ASP A 71 -4.84 -8.70 -3.41
C ASP A 71 -5.98 -9.32 -2.60
N LEU A 72 -5.85 -10.62 -2.30
CA LEU A 72 -6.84 -11.39 -1.52
C LEU A 72 -6.90 -10.97 -0.05
N ASN A 73 -5.80 -10.43 0.50
CA ASN A 73 -5.72 -9.94 1.88
C ASN A 73 -6.31 -8.54 2.06
N LYS A 74 -6.74 -7.91 0.97
CA LYS A 74 -7.36 -6.59 1.00
C LYS A 74 -8.71 -6.62 1.70
N VAL A 75 -8.97 -5.67 2.58
CA VAL A 75 -10.31 -5.43 3.11
C VAL A 75 -11.20 -4.87 2.00
N SER A 76 -12.38 -5.48 1.83
CA SER A 76 -13.34 -5.07 0.79
C SER A 76 -13.74 -3.59 0.93
N GLY A 77 -13.89 -2.91 -0.19
CA GLY A 77 -14.27 -1.49 -0.22
C GLY A 77 -13.15 -0.51 0.14
N LYS A 78 -11.94 -0.99 0.44
CA LYS A 78 -10.79 -0.13 0.78
C LYS A 78 -9.80 -0.05 -0.38
N THR A 79 -9.06 1.06 -0.43
CA THR A 79 -7.97 1.28 -1.40
C THR A 79 -6.62 1.18 -0.71
N TYR A 80 -5.63 0.69 -1.45
CA TYR A 80 -4.30 0.43 -0.93
C TYR A 80 -3.22 0.95 -1.87
N LYS A 81 -2.11 1.39 -1.27
CA LYS A 81 -0.87 1.69 -1.98
C LYS A 81 0.24 0.76 -1.52
N ALA A 82 1.11 0.39 -2.45
CA ALA A 82 2.29 -0.39 -2.16
C ALA A 82 3.35 0.44 -1.43
N MET A 83 3.89 -0.10 -0.35
CA MET A 83 4.98 0.52 0.40
C MET A 83 6.32 0.16 -0.24
N VAL A 84 6.52 0.61 -1.45
CA VAL A 84 7.79 0.53 -2.20
C VAL A 84 8.21 1.94 -2.59
N SER A 85 9.53 2.20 -2.61
CA SER A 85 10.02 3.54 -2.94
C SER A 85 10.69 3.61 -4.31
N ILE A 86 10.59 4.78 -4.91
CA ILE A 86 11.33 5.24 -6.09
C ILE A 86 11.70 6.69 -5.84
N PRO A 87 12.98 7.07 -5.87
CA PRO A 87 13.42 8.46 -5.73
C PRO A 87 12.68 9.41 -6.67
N GLY A 88 12.20 10.53 -6.14
CA GLY A 88 11.43 11.54 -6.86
C GLY A 88 9.99 11.17 -7.22
N VAL A 89 9.55 9.92 -7.00
CA VAL A 89 8.20 9.45 -7.35
C VAL A 89 7.41 9.03 -6.12
N ARG A 90 7.98 8.15 -5.29
CA ARG A 90 7.41 7.75 -3.99
C ARG A 90 8.52 7.62 -2.98
N GLU A 91 8.61 8.60 -2.07
CA GLU A 91 9.70 8.70 -1.12
C GLU A 91 9.35 9.52 0.12
N ALA A 92 10.14 9.34 1.18
CA ALA A 92 10.21 10.24 2.30
C ALA A 92 11.67 10.64 2.49
N LEU A 93 11.97 11.92 2.45
CA LEU A 93 13.31 12.50 2.52
C LEU A 93 13.48 13.33 3.77
N GLY A 94 14.64 13.29 4.38
CA GLY A 94 15.00 14.09 5.54
C GLY A 94 15.38 13.26 6.76
N ASN A 95 15.48 13.90 7.90
CA ASN A 95 15.84 13.22 9.13
C ASN A 95 14.59 12.68 9.83
N PRO A 96 14.48 11.36 10.07
CA PRO A 96 13.37 10.75 10.80
C PRO A 96 13.08 11.35 12.18
N THR A 97 14.11 11.86 12.87
CA THR A 97 14.01 12.55 14.16
C THR A 97 13.85 14.07 14.04
N GLY A 98 13.85 14.60 12.82
CA GLY A 98 13.76 16.03 12.52
C GLY A 98 12.65 16.35 11.54
N THR A 99 12.97 17.10 10.49
CA THR A 99 12.02 17.49 9.45
C THR A 99 12.12 16.53 8.27
N MET A 100 10.96 16.05 7.78
CA MET A 100 10.86 15.23 6.59
C MET A 100 9.98 15.87 5.52
N THR A 101 10.28 15.58 4.26
CA THR A 101 9.47 15.90 3.10
C THR A 101 8.99 14.62 2.42
N TYR A 102 7.88 14.70 1.69
CA TYR A 102 7.20 13.52 1.16
C TYR A 102 6.76 13.74 -0.28
N THR A 103 6.99 12.72 -1.12
CA THR A 103 6.40 12.61 -2.45
C THR A 103 5.59 11.31 -2.48
N ASP A 104 4.29 11.39 -2.72
CA ASP A 104 3.35 10.24 -2.75
C ASP A 104 3.55 9.19 -1.63
N TRP A 105 3.96 9.62 -0.44
CA TRP A 105 4.27 8.74 0.67
C TRP A 105 3.02 8.07 1.23
N VAL A 106 3.10 6.77 1.51
CA VAL A 106 1.92 5.93 1.79
C VAL A 106 1.46 5.96 3.25
N LEU A 107 2.36 6.28 4.19
CA LEU A 107 2.01 6.35 5.61
C LEU A 107 1.48 7.74 5.97
N LYS A 108 0.50 7.80 6.86
CA LYS A 108 -0.08 9.03 7.41
C LYS A 108 0.53 9.32 8.79
N ALA A 109 0.52 10.59 9.19
CA ALA A 109 1.01 11.00 10.51
C ALA A 109 0.06 10.54 11.63
N ASN A 110 0.64 10.16 12.78
CA ASN A 110 -0.10 9.81 14.00
C ASN A 110 -1.25 8.82 13.77
N THR A 111 -1.05 7.87 12.86
CA THR A 111 -2.08 6.93 12.41
C THR A 111 -1.76 5.53 12.93
N PHE A 112 -2.75 4.88 13.52
CA PHE A 112 -2.63 3.50 13.96
C PHE A 112 -2.85 2.55 12.78
N TYR A 113 -1.90 1.63 12.58
CA TYR A 113 -1.98 0.59 11.56
C TYR A 113 -2.02 -0.78 12.22
N SER A 114 -2.99 -1.60 11.82
CA SER A 114 -3.13 -3.00 12.23
C SER A 114 -3.07 -3.93 11.03
N ASN A 115 -2.79 -5.23 11.26
CA ASN A 115 -2.86 -6.21 10.19
C ASN A 115 -4.32 -6.35 9.72
N SER A 116 -4.56 -6.37 8.41
CA SER A 116 -5.90 -6.53 7.84
C SER A 116 -6.58 -7.86 8.20
N THR A 117 -5.80 -8.87 8.60
CA THR A 117 -6.32 -10.16 9.08
C THR A 117 -6.68 -10.16 10.57
N ASP A 118 -6.31 -9.11 11.32
CA ASP A 118 -6.67 -8.95 12.73
C ASP A 118 -8.05 -8.29 12.84
N THR A 119 -9.07 -9.11 12.98
CA THR A 119 -10.46 -8.64 13.15
C THR A 119 -10.69 -7.95 14.50
N SER A 120 -9.82 -8.16 15.50
CA SER A 120 -9.91 -7.50 16.81
C SER A 120 -9.32 -6.09 16.79
N ASN A 121 -8.50 -5.74 15.81
CA ASN A 121 -7.80 -4.46 15.68
C ASN A 121 -7.00 -4.04 16.94
N THR A 122 -6.55 -5.00 17.73
CA THR A 122 -5.84 -4.75 19.00
C THR A 122 -4.33 -4.70 18.82
N THR A 123 -3.81 -5.45 17.84
CA THR A 123 -2.38 -5.51 17.55
C THR A 123 -2.04 -4.56 16.40
N GLY A 124 -1.22 -3.56 16.69
CA GLY A 124 -0.83 -2.58 15.69
C GLY A 124 0.29 -1.66 16.16
N SER A 125 0.66 -0.74 15.30
CA SER A 125 1.65 0.31 15.58
C SER A 125 1.14 1.66 15.10
N THR A 126 1.47 2.71 15.84
CA THR A 126 1.15 4.08 15.47
C THR A 126 2.37 4.73 14.83
N THR A 127 2.16 5.39 13.69
CA THR A 127 3.18 6.22 13.06
C THR A 127 3.45 7.47 13.87
N THR A 128 4.65 8.01 13.78
CA THR A 128 5.01 9.31 14.33
C THR A 128 4.38 10.46 13.52
N SER A 129 4.53 11.71 14.02
CA SER A 129 4.23 12.92 13.25
C SER A 129 5.00 12.97 11.91
N ASN A 130 6.14 12.30 11.82
CA ASN A 130 6.97 12.15 10.62
C ASN A 130 6.54 10.99 9.72
N ARG A 131 5.28 10.55 9.80
CA ARG A 131 4.69 9.51 8.92
C ARG A 131 5.58 8.27 8.76
N ILE A 132 6.24 7.86 9.83
CA ILE A 132 7.07 6.65 9.90
C ILE A 132 6.68 5.86 11.14
N PHE A 133 6.93 4.56 11.11
CA PHE A 133 6.87 3.76 12.32
C PHE A 133 8.10 4.03 13.17
N ARG A 134 8.10 3.46 14.37
CA ARG A 134 9.14 3.68 15.36
C ARG A 134 10.54 3.79 14.76
N ASP A 135 11.25 4.78 15.22
CA ASP A 135 12.51 5.27 14.75
C ASP A 135 13.67 4.84 15.68
N SER A 136 14.67 4.27 15.07
CA SER A 136 16.07 4.55 15.40
C SER A 136 16.67 5.08 14.10
N ASN A 137 17.67 5.94 14.12
CA ASN A 137 18.32 6.50 12.92
C ASN A 137 18.82 5.46 11.91
N THR A 138 18.56 4.18 12.13
CA THR A 138 19.05 3.05 11.36
C THR A 138 17.96 2.05 10.94
N THR A 139 16.77 2.06 11.56
CA THR A 139 15.72 1.05 11.25
C THR A 139 14.32 1.65 11.36
N MET A 140 13.46 1.31 10.41
CA MET A 140 12.03 1.54 10.50
C MET A 140 11.31 0.20 10.74
N GLN A 141 10.62 0.09 11.87
CA GLN A 141 9.98 -1.16 12.30
C GLN A 141 8.54 -0.95 12.74
N ILE A 142 7.68 -1.92 12.45
CA ILE A 142 6.38 -2.06 13.10
C ILE A 142 6.47 -3.13 14.21
N ASN A 143 5.78 -2.88 15.33
CA ASN A 143 5.86 -3.72 16.54
C ASN A 143 4.92 -4.93 16.48
N PHE A 144 4.66 -5.47 15.29
CA PHE A 144 3.91 -6.71 15.08
C PHE A 144 4.35 -7.37 13.76
N ALA A 145 4.10 -8.67 13.66
CA ALA A 145 4.35 -9.41 12.44
C ALA A 145 3.17 -9.23 11.47
N ILE A 146 3.47 -8.85 10.22
CA ILE A 146 2.47 -8.77 9.13
C ILE A 146 2.44 -10.03 8.26
N GLY A 147 3.11 -11.08 8.68
CA GLY A 147 3.18 -12.36 7.96
C GLY A 147 4.05 -13.37 8.70
N THR A 148 4.47 -14.41 7.99
CA THR A 148 5.33 -15.48 8.55
C THR A 148 6.74 -14.97 8.79
N ASN A 149 7.31 -15.28 9.96
CA ASN A 149 8.69 -14.96 10.33
C ASN A 149 9.69 -15.40 9.23
N GLY A 150 10.65 -14.53 8.92
CA GLY A 150 11.63 -14.75 7.86
C GLY A 150 11.14 -14.40 6.45
N THR A 151 9.86 -14.07 6.27
CA THR A 151 9.36 -13.64 4.95
C THR A 151 9.99 -12.31 4.55
N ARG A 152 10.65 -12.27 3.38
CA ARG A 152 11.20 -11.07 2.78
C ARG A 152 10.23 -10.44 1.79
N PHE A 153 10.28 -9.12 1.69
CA PHE A 153 9.43 -8.34 0.79
C PHE A 153 10.20 -7.17 0.19
N TRP A 154 9.76 -6.71 -0.98
CA TRP A 154 10.37 -5.57 -1.65
C TRP A 154 10.02 -4.26 -0.94
N THR A 155 10.99 -3.36 -0.82
CA THR A 155 10.80 -2.02 -0.26
C THR A 155 11.44 -0.91 -1.10
N GLY A 156 12.65 -1.11 -1.61
CA GLY A 156 13.45 -0.05 -2.23
C GLY A 156 13.84 1.05 -1.25
N MET A 157 13.76 0.79 0.04
CA MET A 157 14.01 1.78 1.07
C MET A 157 15.31 1.44 1.82
N THR A 158 16.17 2.45 1.96
CA THR A 158 17.34 2.43 2.86
C THR A 158 17.27 3.65 3.76
N ILE A 159 17.87 3.58 4.94
CA ILE A 159 18.11 4.76 5.76
C ILE A 159 19.54 5.22 5.50
N THR A 160 19.72 6.06 4.51
CA THR A 160 21.01 6.70 4.23
C THR A 160 20.81 8.21 4.33
N GLY A 161 21.47 8.83 5.31
CA GLY A 161 21.29 10.25 5.57
C GLY A 161 19.85 10.66 5.97
N GLY A 162 19.04 9.71 6.46
CA GLY A 162 17.65 9.93 6.83
C GLY A 162 16.62 9.71 5.72
N ASN A 163 17.06 9.48 4.48
CA ASN A 163 16.15 9.30 3.36
C ASN A 163 15.60 7.86 3.33
N LEU A 164 14.28 7.74 3.11
CA LEU A 164 13.59 6.48 2.88
C LEU A 164 13.35 6.27 1.38
N ALA A 165 14.42 6.22 0.63
CA ALA A 165 14.44 5.90 -0.80
C ALA A 165 15.81 5.36 -1.20
N SER A 166 15.84 4.51 -2.22
CA SER A 166 17.08 3.95 -2.74
C SER A 166 16.97 3.74 -4.25
N ASP A 167 18.08 3.97 -4.96
CA ASP A 167 18.22 3.62 -6.38
C ASP A 167 18.29 2.10 -6.60
N VAL A 168 18.49 1.33 -5.53
CA VAL A 168 18.48 -0.15 -5.57
C VAL A 168 17.03 -0.63 -5.44
N ASN A 169 16.27 -0.52 -6.52
CA ASN A 169 14.82 -0.72 -6.56
C ASN A 169 14.35 -1.44 -7.84
N CYS A 170 15.13 -2.40 -8.33
CA CYS A 170 14.80 -3.17 -9.54
C CYS A 170 14.50 -2.29 -10.77
N SER A 171 15.31 -1.25 -10.99
CA SER A 171 15.10 -0.26 -12.08
C SER A 171 13.71 0.35 -11.99
N ASN A 172 13.39 0.95 -10.86
CA ASN A 172 12.08 1.54 -10.59
C ASN A 172 10.91 0.53 -10.67
N TRP A 173 11.18 -0.70 -10.22
CA TRP A 173 10.22 -1.82 -10.21
C TRP A 173 9.75 -2.23 -11.62
N THR A 174 10.62 -2.04 -12.61
CA THR A 174 10.35 -2.41 -14.00
C THR A 174 11.27 -3.53 -14.52
N SER A 175 12.11 -4.10 -13.67
CA SER A 175 13.04 -5.16 -14.05
C SER A 175 12.91 -6.42 -13.20
N SER A 176 12.91 -7.57 -13.85
CA SER A 176 13.06 -8.90 -13.23
C SER A 176 14.39 -9.57 -13.60
N ASN A 177 15.38 -8.78 -13.98
CA ASN A 177 16.69 -9.28 -14.39
C ASN A 177 17.53 -9.70 -13.18
N VAL A 178 18.27 -10.82 -13.29
CA VAL A 178 19.18 -11.32 -12.27
C VAL A 178 20.38 -10.38 -12.00
N GLY A 179 20.75 -9.56 -12.98
CA GLY A 179 21.83 -8.57 -12.84
C GLY A 179 21.42 -7.27 -12.14
N VAL A 180 20.16 -7.14 -11.77
CA VAL A 180 19.62 -5.96 -11.08
C VAL A 180 19.12 -6.37 -9.70
N SER A 181 19.28 -5.49 -8.70
CA SER A 181 18.88 -5.76 -7.31
C SER A 181 17.83 -4.78 -6.81
N GLY A 182 17.13 -5.21 -5.77
CA GLY A 182 16.19 -4.38 -5.01
C GLY A 182 16.41 -4.55 -3.51
N VAL A 183 16.20 -3.47 -2.75
CA VAL A 183 16.23 -3.52 -1.28
C VAL A 183 15.00 -4.22 -0.74
N THR A 184 15.18 -4.99 0.33
CA THR A 184 14.13 -5.78 0.98
C THR A 184 13.94 -5.39 2.44
N GLY A 185 12.74 -5.68 2.95
CA GLY A 185 12.45 -5.78 4.37
C GLY A 185 12.23 -7.24 4.78
N VAL A 186 12.06 -7.47 6.08
CA VAL A 186 11.86 -8.82 6.64
C VAL A 186 10.83 -8.82 7.78
N VAL A 187 9.99 -9.85 7.80
CA VAL A 187 9.09 -10.14 8.92
C VAL A 187 9.87 -10.86 10.00
N GLY A 188 9.92 -10.32 11.21
CA GLY A 188 10.44 -11.00 12.39
C GLY A 188 9.34 -11.74 13.14
N ALA A 189 9.71 -12.40 14.24
CA ALA A 189 8.77 -13.19 15.05
C ALA A 189 7.69 -12.33 15.72
N SER A 190 8.03 -11.13 16.15
CA SER A 190 7.11 -10.20 16.84
C SER A 190 7.15 -8.78 16.25
N THR A 191 8.01 -8.53 15.28
CA THR A 191 8.19 -7.23 14.62
C THR A 191 8.34 -7.41 13.12
N THR A 192 8.22 -6.33 12.36
CA THR A 192 8.55 -6.33 10.93
C THR A 192 9.49 -5.18 10.64
N THR A 193 10.66 -5.48 10.11
CA THR A 193 11.65 -4.49 9.68
C THR A 193 11.33 -4.07 8.26
N LEU A 194 10.84 -2.83 8.11
CA LEU A 194 10.41 -2.26 6.83
C LEU A 194 11.59 -1.75 6.00
N VAL A 195 12.65 -1.32 6.68
CA VAL A 195 13.87 -0.82 6.03
C VAL A 195 15.04 -1.67 6.47
N GLU A 196 15.72 -2.27 5.53
CA GLU A 196 16.87 -3.13 5.75
C GLU A 196 18.00 -2.77 4.77
N THR A 197 19.23 -3.15 5.11
CA THR A 197 20.38 -2.97 4.21
C THR A 197 20.59 -4.14 3.25
N THR A 198 19.76 -5.17 3.35
CA THR A 198 19.88 -6.37 2.52
C THR A 198 19.20 -6.18 1.18
N THR A 199 19.87 -6.62 0.13
CA THR A 199 19.37 -6.61 -1.24
C THR A 199 19.23 -8.02 -1.78
N ASP A 200 18.28 -8.20 -2.69
CA ASP A 200 18.13 -9.44 -3.46
C ASP A 200 18.03 -9.13 -4.96
N THR A 201 18.35 -10.11 -5.79
CA THR A 201 18.25 -9.97 -7.25
C THR A 201 16.78 -9.93 -7.70
N CYS A 202 16.48 -9.10 -8.67
CA CYS A 202 15.10 -8.78 -9.07
C CYS A 202 14.33 -9.94 -9.75
N ASN A 203 15.01 -11.02 -10.11
CA ASN A 203 14.37 -12.24 -10.61
C ASN A 203 13.73 -13.10 -9.50
N ILE A 204 14.00 -12.80 -8.22
CA ILE A 204 13.43 -13.53 -7.09
C ILE A 204 12.04 -12.97 -6.79
N ALA A 205 11.08 -13.87 -6.63
CA ALA A 205 9.72 -13.48 -6.24
C ALA A 205 9.66 -13.15 -4.75
N LYS A 206 9.07 -12.00 -4.41
CA LYS A 206 8.87 -11.54 -3.03
C LYS A 206 7.52 -10.86 -2.88
N LYS A 207 7.04 -10.79 -1.66
CA LYS A 207 5.85 -10.04 -1.31
C LYS A 207 6.08 -8.53 -1.38
N ILE A 208 5.02 -7.75 -1.30
CA ILE A 208 5.05 -6.30 -1.06
C ILE A 208 4.17 -5.97 0.14
N VAL A 209 4.47 -4.87 0.82
CA VAL A 209 3.63 -4.34 1.89
C VAL A 209 2.58 -3.43 1.28
N CYS A 210 1.33 -3.65 1.63
CA CYS A 210 0.17 -2.88 1.19
C CYS A 210 -0.38 -2.06 2.35
N VAL A 211 -0.60 -0.76 2.12
CA VAL A 211 -1.01 0.22 3.13
C VAL A 211 -2.33 0.86 2.71
N GLU A 212 -3.34 0.82 3.56
CA GLU A 212 -4.65 1.45 3.35
C GLU A 212 -4.52 2.98 3.24
N GLN A 213 -5.34 3.59 2.33
CA GLN A 213 -5.34 5.01 2.03
C GLN A 213 -6.57 5.77 2.52
#